data_a0f42e122eea120f18297be3eeb573b8
#
_entry.id   a0f42e122eea120f18297be3eeb573b8
#
_cell.length_a   1.000
_cell.length_b   1.000
_cell.length_c   1.000
_cell.angle_alpha   90.00
_cell.angle_beta   90.00
_cell.angle_gamma   90.00
#
_symmetry.space_group_name_H-M   'P 1'
#
loop_
_entity.id
_entity.type
_entity.pdbx_description
1 polymer ?
#
loop_
_entity_poly.entity_id
_entity_poly.type
_entity_poly.pdbx_seq_one_letter_code
_entity_poly.pdbx_strand_id
1 'polypeptide(L)'
;LSAPEHRDLLRRIYRHTFTLALAPPARSIDLDAALVYWRLLFSAPSLQWSTPSAPWLDWWCEFLETRFKKAVNKDLWDQTFKLVEECIRDASLGWWDENGAWPGVIDDFVAWVGEKRGGEKMEE
;
A
#
# COMPACT_ATOMS: atom_id res chain seq x y z
N LEU A 1 19.46 5.36 2.68
CA LEU A 1 18.07 4.94 2.59
C LEU A 1 17.11 6.04 2.93
N SER A 2 17.50 6.84 3.91
CA SER A 2 16.61 7.89 4.38
C SER A 2 16.88 9.23 3.72
N ALA A 3 17.79 9.30 2.78
CA ALA A 3 18.08 10.55 2.09
C ALA A 3 16.91 10.97 1.23
N PRO A 4 16.51 12.24 1.25
CA PRO A 4 15.37 12.69 0.45
C PRO A 4 15.51 12.41 -1.04
N GLU A 5 16.72 12.50 -1.59
CA GLU A 5 16.95 12.21 -3.00
C GLU A 5 16.63 10.76 -3.32
N HIS A 6 16.99 9.85 -2.43
CA HIS A 6 16.68 8.43 -2.60
C HIS A 6 15.19 8.20 -2.64
N ARG A 7 14.46 8.86 -1.75
CA ARG A 7 13.01 8.68 -1.68
C ARG A 7 12.35 9.23 -2.93
N ASP A 8 12.83 10.35 -3.45
CA ASP A 8 12.31 10.91 -4.69
C ASP A 8 12.56 9.98 -5.87
N LEU A 9 13.75 9.39 -5.95
CA LEU A 9 14.06 8.47 -7.03
C LEU A 9 13.16 7.24 -6.96
N LEU A 10 12.97 6.69 -5.76
CA LEU A 10 12.08 5.56 -5.59
C LEU A 10 10.65 5.89 -6.01
N ARG A 11 10.18 7.09 -5.69
CA ARG A 11 8.83 7.50 -6.07
C ARG A 11 8.69 7.59 -7.58
N ARG A 12 9.71 8.10 -8.27
CA ARG A 12 9.68 8.18 -9.73
C ARG A 12 9.68 6.79 -10.36
N ILE A 13 10.51 5.90 -9.86
CA ILE A 13 10.57 4.53 -10.35
C ILE A 13 9.22 3.86 -10.12
N TYR A 14 8.65 4.07 -8.96
CA TYR A 14 7.37 3.49 -8.60
C TYR A 14 6.27 3.95 -9.55
N ARG A 15 6.20 5.25 -9.82
CA ARG A 15 5.19 5.80 -10.71
C ARG A 15 5.38 5.31 -12.14
N HIS A 16 6.63 5.24 -12.57
CA HIS A 16 6.93 4.79 -13.93
C HIS A 16 6.58 3.32 -14.11
N THR A 17 6.70 2.52 -13.07
CA THR A 17 6.33 1.11 -13.12
C THR A 17 4.87 0.94 -13.52
N PHE A 18 3.99 1.76 -13.00
CA PHE A 18 2.58 1.70 -13.37
C PHE A 18 2.42 1.95 -14.87
N THR A 19 3.08 2.98 -15.38
CA THR A 19 3.00 3.33 -16.79
C THR A 19 3.48 2.18 -17.67
N LEU A 20 4.56 1.51 -17.27
CA LEU A 20 5.08 0.39 -18.02
C LEU A 20 4.17 -0.83 -17.97
N ALA A 21 3.50 -1.03 -16.84
CA ALA A 21 2.60 -2.17 -16.67
C ALA A 21 1.27 -1.97 -17.40
N LEU A 22 0.94 -0.73 -17.71
CA LEU A 22 -0.34 -0.40 -18.31
C LEU A 22 -0.34 -0.79 -19.78
N ALA A 23 -1.37 -1.53 -20.20
CA ALA A 23 -1.51 -1.95 -21.60
C ALA A 23 -2.56 -1.05 -22.26
N PRO A 24 -2.12 -0.08 -23.08
CA PRO A 24 -3.09 0.80 -23.73
C PRO A 24 -4.11 0.01 -24.55
N PRO A 25 -5.36 0.44 -24.61
CA PRO A 25 -5.90 1.68 -24.06
C PRO A 25 -6.39 1.59 -22.61
N ALA A 26 -5.99 0.57 -21.89
CA ALA A 26 -6.40 0.38 -20.49
C ALA A 26 -5.90 1.53 -19.62
N ARG A 27 -6.69 1.88 -18.60
CA ARG A 27 -6.32 2.91 -17.63
C ARG A 27 -6.05 2.36 -16.26
N SER A 28 -6.17 1.04 -16.12
CA SER A 28 -5.92 0.34 -14.85
C SER A 28 -5.15 -0.92 -15.15
N ILE A 29 -4.43 -1.42 -14.17
CA ILE A 29 -3.74 -2.71 -14.31
C ILE A 29 -4.51 -3.75 -13.50
N ASP A 30 -4.46 -5.01 -13.96
CA ASP A 30 -5.14 -6.08 -13.26
C ASP A 30 -4.63 -6.20 -11.83
N LEU A 31 -5.53 -6.57 -10.92
CA LEU A 31 -5.15 -6.70 -9.51
C LEU A 31 -3.99 -7.68 -9.33
N ASP A 32 -4.03 -8.83 -10.01
CA ASP A 32 -2.96 -9.82 -9.88
C ASP A 32 -1.61 -9.23 -10.26
N ALA A 33 -1.57 -8.46 -11.35
CA ALA A 33 -0.33 -7.82 -11.77
C ALA A 33 0.13 -6.78 -10.75
N ALA A 34 -0.80 -5.98 -10.23
CA ALA A 34 -0.47 -4.98 -9.23
C ALA A 34 0.13 -5.62 -7.98
N LEU A 35 -0.44 -6.74 -7.53
CA LEU A 35 0.06 -7.43 -6.36
C LEU A 35 1.49 -7.92 -6.57
N VAL A 36 1.80 -8.46 -7.75
CA VAL A 36 3.15 -8.90 -8.07
C VAL A 36 4.13 -7.74 -8.01
N TYR A 37 3.78 -6.61 -8.63
CA TYR A 37 4.66 -5.44 -8.63
C TYR A 37 4.86 -4.88 -7.23
N TRP A 38 3.78 -4.80 -6.44
CA TRP A 38 3.91 -4.31 -5.07
C TRP A 38 4.80 -5.21 -4.23
N ARG A 39 4.68 -6.53 -4.38
CA ARG A 39 5.55 -7.43 -3.62
C ARG A 39 7.01 -7.28 -4.01
N LEU A 40 7.29 -7.03 -5.29
CA LEU A 40 8.66 -6.80 -5.73
C LEU A 40 9.20 -5.47 -5.20
N LEU A 41 8.39 -4.42 -5.31
CA LEU A 41 8.85 -3.08 -4.96
C LEU A 41 9.00 -2.88 -3.45
N PHE A 42 8.06 -3.43 -2.69
CA PHE A 42 8.02 -3.18 -1.25
C PHE A 42 8.67 -4.27 -0.41
N SER A 43 9.31 -5.24 -1.03
CA SER A 43 10.15 -6.20 -0.33
C SER A 43 11.63 -5.89 -0.51
N ALA A 44 11.96 -4.90 -1.34
CA ALA A 44 13.34 -4.50 -1.57
C ALA A 44 13.89 -3.80 -0.32
N PRO A 45 15.19 -3.97 -0.02
CA PRO A 45 15.76 -3.34 1.18
C PRO A 45 15.61 -1.82 1.21
N SER A 46 15.53 -1.18 0.04
CA SER A 46 15.43 0.28 -0.01
C SER A 46 14.06 0.80 0.43
N LEU A 47 13.01 -0.03 0.36
CA LEU A 47 11.69 0.38 0.82
C LEU A 47 10.88 -0.88 1.16
N GLN A 48 11.15 -1.42 2.33
CA GLN A 48 10.48 -2.64 2.77
C GLN A 48 9.25 -2.28 3.59
N TRP A 49 8.08 -2.71 3.13
CA TRP A 49 6.83 -2.41 3.82
C TRP A 49 6.53 -3.48 4.85
N SER A 50 7.26 -3.41 5.93
CA SER A 50 7.10 -4.33 7.04
C SER A 50 7.63 -3.65 8.29
N THR A 51 6.95 -3.81 9.39
CA THR A 51 7.40 -3.27 10.68
C THR A 51 7.32 -4.39 11.71
N PRO A 52 8.03 -4.24 12.85
CA PRO A 52 7.94 -5.26 13.89
C PRO A 52 6.53 -5.51 14.39
N SER A 53 5.64 -4.55 14.23
CA SER A 53 4.27 -4.68 14.74
C SER A 53 3.32 -5.30 13.72
N ALA A 54 3.67 -5.34 12.43
CA ALA A 54 2.72 -5.82 11.42
C ALA A 54 3.39 -6.15 10.09
N PRO A 55 2.93 -7.22 9.42
CA PRO A 55 3.39 -7.54 8.06
C PRO A 55 2.53 -6.78 7.05
N TRP A 56 2.78 -5.48 6.92
CA TRP A 56 1.94 -4.58 6.15
C TRP A 56 1.71 -5.02 4.71
N LEU A 57 2.76 -5.45 4.03
CA LEU A 57 2.63 -5.84 2.62
C LEU A 57 1.71 -7.05 2.47
N ASP A 58 1.87 -8.05 3.33
CA ASP A 58 1.01 -9.22 3.30
C ASP A 58 -0.44 -8.84 3.59
N TRP A 59 -0.64 -7.97 4.55
CA TRP A 59 -1.99 -7.50 4.90
C TRP A 59 -2.63 -6.74 3.75
N TRP A 60 -1.86 -5.88 3.09
CA TRP A 60 -2.37 -5.11 1.95
C TRP A 60 -2.82 -6.04 0.84
N CYS A 61 -1.99 -7.01 0.50
CA CYS A 61 -2.33 -7.96 -0.54
C CYS A 61 -3.56 -8.79 -0.17
N GLU A 62 -3.61 -9.26 1.06
CA GLU A 62 -4.77 -10.04 1.52
C GLU A 62 -6.05 -9.20 1.48
N PHE A 63 -5.98 -7.96 1.94
CA PHE A 63 -7.13 -7.07 1.92
C PHE A 63 -7.64 -6.87 0.49
N LEU A 64 -6.73 -6.59 -0.44
CA LEU A 64 -7.14 -6.35 -1.81
C LEU A 64 -7.72 -7.60 -2.47
N GLU A 65 -7.16 -8.75 -2.19
CA GLU A 65 -7.64 -9.99 -2.76
C GLU A 65 -9.00 -10.42 -2.21
N THR A 66 -9.29 -10.10 -0.96
CA THR A 66 -10.52 -10.57 -0.31
C THR A 66 -11.63 -9.51 -0.29
N ARG A 67 -11.28 -8.24 -0.29
CA ARG A 67 -12.28 -7.18 -0.13
C ARG A 67 -12.40 -6.26 -1.34
N PHE A 68 -11.28 -5.82 -1.87
CA PHE A 68 -11.27 -4.85 -2.96
C PHE A 68 -11.62 -5.51 -4.31
N LYS A 69 -10.88 -6.50 -4.72
CA LYS A 69 -11.16 -7.37 -5.88
C LYS A 69 -11.34 -6.63 -7.20
N LYS A 70 -10.67 -5.49 -7.39
CA LYS A 70 -10.83 -4.68 -8.59
C LYS A 70 -9.48 -4.35 -9.18
N ALA A 71 -9.49 -3.89 -10.44
CA ALA A 71 -8.28 -3.40 -11.08
C ALA A 71 -7.77 -2.16 -10.36
N VAL A 72 -6.47 -1.89 -10.48
CA VAL A 72 -5.81 -0.80 -9.78
C VAL A 72 -5.60 0.35 -10.76
N ASN A 73 -6.16 1.52 -10.45
CA ASN A 73 -5.95 2.71 -11.25
C ASN A 73 -4.74 3.50 -10.77
N LYS A 74 -4.38 4.53 -11.53
CA LYS A 74 -3.20 5.33 -11.21
C LYS A 74 -3.31 6.00 -9.86
N ASP A 75 -4.48 6.50 -9.52
CA ASP A 75 -4.66 7.19 -8.25
C ASP A 75 -4.39 6.26 -7.07
N LEU A 76 -4.96 5.06 -7.11
CA LEU A 76 -4.72 4.09 -6.05
C LEU A 76 -3.25 3.68 -6.01
N TRP A 77 -2.64 3.48 -7.18
CA TRP A 77 -1.22 3.13 -7.24
C TRP A 77 -0.37 4.19 -6.56
N ASP A 78 -0.59 5.47 -6.90
CA ASP A 78 0.20 6.56 -6.34
C ASP A 78 -0.06 6.74 -4.85
N GLN A 79 -1.32 6.63 -4.42
CA GLN A 79 -1.66 6.78 -3.01
C GLN A 79 -1.11 5.64 -2.16
N THR A 80 -0.94 4.46 -2.75
CA THR A 80 -0.36 3.34 -2.03
C THR A 80 1.08 3.62 -1.60
N PHE A 81 1.86 4.31 -2.45
CA PHE A 81 3.22 4.67 -2.05
C PHE A 81 3.20 5.58 -0.82
N LYS A 82 2.28 6.54 -0.80
CA LYS A 82 2.14 7.43 0.34
C LYS A 82 1.71 6.64 1.59
N LEU A 83 0.83 5.68 1.42
CA LEU A 83 0.41 4.80 2.52
C LEU A 83 1.60 4.05 3.09
N VAL A 84 2.47 3.51 2.23
CA VAL A 84 3.67 2.80 2.68
C VAL A 84 4.55 3.71 3.53
N GLU A 85 4.79 4.93 3.05
CA GLU A 85 5.61 5.88 3.79
C GLU A 85 5.03 6.18 5.16
N GLU A 86 3.72 6.37 5.24
CA GLU A 86 3.09 6.68 6.51
C GLU A 86 3.09 5.50 7.48
N CYS A 87 2.87 4.29 6.97
CA CYS A 87 2.91 3.10 7.82
C CYS A 87 4.30 2.86 8.41
N ILE A 88 5.34 3.12 7.61
CA ILE A 88 6.72 2.96 8.09
C ILE A 88 7.04 4.02 9.13
N ARG A 89 6.55 5.25 8.91
CA ARG A 89 6.78 6.35 9.84
C ARG A 89 6.05 6.12 11.16
N ASP A 90 4.82 5.63 11.11
CA ASP A 90 3.99 5.46 12.30
C ASP A 90 3.06 4.26 12.14
N ALA A 91 3.49 3.12 12.65
CA ALA A 91 2.74 1.88 12.50
C ALA A 91 1.47 1.84 13.33
N SER A 92 1.28 2.80 14.23
CA SER A 92 0.04 2.86 15.03
C SER A 92 -1.13 3.44 14.24
N LEU A 93 -0.88 3.94 13.01
CA LEU A 93 -1.88 4.57 12.17
C LEU A 93 -2.42 5.88 12.77
N GLY A 94 -1.63 6.52 13.62
CA GLY A 94 -2.01 7.80 14.21
C GLY A 94 -2.12 8.92 13.18
N TRP A 95 -1.51 8.74 12.02
CA TRP A 95 -1.59 9.71 10.92
C TRP A 95 -2.95 9.68 10.21
N TRP A 96 -3.70 8.61 10.38
CA TRP A 96 -5.00 8.47 9.69
C TRP A 96 -6.09 9.21 10.47
N ASP A 97 -6.96 9.88 9.71
CA ASP A 97 -8.09 10.62 10.26
C ASP A 97 -9.28 10.40 9.34
N GLU A 98 -10.43 10.05 9.89
CA GLU A 98 -11.61 9.79 9.08
C GLU A 98 -12.04 11.01 8.27
N ASN A 99 -11.62 12.20 8.67
CA ASN A 99 -11.90 13.41 7.91
C ASN A 99 -10.78 13.76 6.93
N GLY A 100 -9.77 12.91 6.83
CA GLY A 100 -8.67 13.13 5.92
C GLY A 100 -9.05 12.83 4.48
N ALA A 101 -8.16 13.18 3.57
CA ALA A 101 -8.42 13.07 2.13
C ALA A 101 -7.87 11.79 1.53
N TRP A 102 -7.97 10.67 2.23
CA TRP A 102 -7.52 9.39 1.70
C TRP A 102 -8.58 8.77 0.80
N PRO A 103 -8.17 8.03 -0.25
CA PRO A 103 -9.13 7.27 -1.05
C PRO A 103 -9.92 6.30 -0.18
N GLY A 104 -11.17 6.03 -0.58
CA GLY A 104 -12.03 5.15 0.19
C GLY A 104 -11.44 3.77 0.43
N VAL A 105 -10.68 3.24 -0.53
CA VAL A 105 -10.08 1.92 -0.37
C VAL A 105 -9.04 1.92 0.76
N ILE A 106 -8.34 3.03 0.96
CA ILE A 106 -7.37 3.14 2.06
C ILE A 106 -8.09 3.27 3.39
N ASP A 107 -9.19 4.03 3.43
CA ASP A 107 -10.03 4.07 4.62
C ASP A 107 -10.51 2.68 5.00
N ASP A 108 -10.94 1.90 4.02
CA ASP A 108 -11.39 0.53 4.25
C ASP A 108 -10.25 -0.35 4.75
N PHE A 109 -9.05 -0.16 4.22
CA PHE A 109 -7.89 -0.91 4.67
C PHE A 109 -7.57 -0.61 6.13
N VAL A 110 -7.62 0.67 6.52
CA VAL A 110 -7.36 1.05 7.91
C VAL A 110 -8.37 0.38 8.84
N ALA A 111 -9.64 0.37 8.46
CA ALA A 111 -10.67 -0.30 9.24
C ALA A 111 -10.41 -1.81 9.33
N TRP A 112 -10.02 -2.41 8.22
CA TRP A 112 -9.71 -3.83 8.15
C TRP A 112 -8.53 -4.19 9.07
N VAL A 113 -7.50 -3.34 9.09
CA VAL A 113 -6.36 -3.53 9.99
C VAL A 113 -6.81 -3.45 11.45
N GLY A 114 -7.71 -2.52 11.73
CA GLY A 114 -8.26 -2.39 13.07
C GLY A 114 -8.96 -3.66 13.51
N GLU A 115 -9.74 -4.28 12.63
CA GLU A 115 -10.40 -5.53 12.91
C GLU A 115 -9.39 -6.66 13.16
N LYS A 116 -8.33 -6.71 12.35
CA LYS A 116 -7.28 -7.71 12.52
C LYS A 116 -6.63 -7.60 13.88
N ARG A 117 -6.26 -6.39 14.26
CA ARG A 117 -5.61 -6.14 15.54
C ARG A 117 -6.56 -6.36 16.72
N GLY A 118 -7.80 -5.91 16.56
CA GLY A 118 -8.81 -6.10 17.58
C GLY A 118 -9.13 -7.57 17.82
N GLY A 119 -9.25 -8.34 16.73
CA GLY A 119 -9.51 -9.77 16.83
C GLY A 119 -8.39 -10.50 17.56
N GLU A 120 -7.14 -10.12 17.28
CA GLU A 120 -6.01 -10.71 17.96
C GLU A 120 -6.02 -10.41 19.45
N LYS A 121 -6.39 -9.20 19.80
CA LYS A 121 -6.49 -8.82 21.21
C LYS A 121 -7.56 -9.60 21.93
N MET A 122 -8.66 -9.82 21.27
CA MET A 122 -9.79 -10.49 21.91
C MET A 122 -9.53 -11.96 22.18
N GLU A 123 -8.56 -12.53 21.52
CA GLU A 123 -8.21 -13.92 21.75
C GLU A 123 -7.40 -14.12 23.01
N GLU A 124 -6.91 -13.06 23.57
CA GLU A 124 -6.21 -13.15 24.83
C GLU A 124 -7.19 -13.30 25.97
#